data_cfdf8a1d8a362ba49f6714c370234b93
#
_entry.id   cfdf8a1d8a362ba49f6714c370234b93
#
_cell.length_a   1.000
_cell.length_b   1.000
_cell.length_c   1.000
_cell.angle_alpha   90.00
_cell.angle_beta   90.00
_cell.angle_gamma   90.00
#
_symmetry.space_group_name_H-M   'P 1'
#
loop_
_entity.id
_entity.type
_entity.pdbx_description
1 polymer ?
#
loop_
_entity_poly.entity_id
_entity_poly.type
_entity_poly.pdbx_seq_one_letter_code
_entity_poly.pdbx_strand_id
1 'polypeptide(L)'
;MKERSAGAVVFMHTSAGPEYLLLRYGGGNWGFPKGHVEAGETDVQAAQREVAEETGIQVAAQKMLPGFEDDTDYRFRRGHVLVEKDVRFFLIESQSRDVTISHEHSGFAWLPYGPALERVSFEGPRRILQAAHSFILNLR
;
A
#
# COMPACT_ATOMS: atom_id res chain seq x y z
N MET A 1 11.93 -11.14 -17.21
CA MET A 1 10.75 -10.29 -17.45
C MET A 1 10.60 -9.30 -16.32
N LYS A 2 10.31 -8.06 -16.63
CA LYS A 2 10.11 -7.02 -15.64
C LYS A 2 8.65 -6.59 -15.61
N GLU A 3 8.10 -6.42 -14.41
CA GLU A 3 6.75 -5.93 -14.20
C GLU A 3 6.78 -4.75 -13.25
N ARG A 4 5.84 -3.84 -13.43
CA ARG A 4 5.76 -2.63 -12.64
C ARG A 4 4.39 -2.52 -11.97
N SER A 5 4.40 -2.26 -10.67
CA SER A 5 3.21 -2.02 -9.89
C SER A 5 3.34 -0.72 -9.11
N ALA A 6 2.21 -0.21 -8.68
CA ALA A 6 2.17 0.94 -7.79
C ALA A 6 1.12 0.70 -6.71
N GLY A 7 1.32 1.30 -5.58
CA GLY A 7 0.41 1.19 -4.46
C GLY A 7 0.63 2.30 -3.46
N ALA A 8 0.06 2.14 -2.28
CA ALA A 8 0.17 3.17 -1.28
C ALA A 8 0.12 2.61 0.13
N VAL A 9 0.86 3.27 1.02
CA VAL A 9 0.60 3.18 2.45
C VAL A 9 -0.56 4.10 2.73
N VAL A 10 -1.66 3.56 3.22
CA VAL A 10 -2.88 4.32 3.53
C VAL A 10 -2.98 4.46 5.04
N PHE A 11 -3.19 5.69 5.51
CA PHE A 11 -3.25 5.94 6.94
C PHE A 11 -4.36 6.94 7.28
N MET A 12 -4.72 6.99 8.55
CA MET A 12 -5.58 8.01 9.14
C MET A 12 -4.97 8.47 10.44
N HIS A 13 -5.13 9.75 10.75
CA HIS A 13 -4.76 10.27 12.06
C HIS A 13 -5.79 9.88 13.11
N THR A 14 -5.30 9.50 14.29
CA THR A 14 -6.14 9.33 15.47
C THR A 14 -5.53 10.15 16.60
N SER A 15 -6.27 10.29 17.71
CA SER A 15 -5.75 11.00 18.88
C SER A 15 -4.48 10.34 19.44
N ALA A 16 -4.27 9.06 19.16
CA ALA A 16 -3.10 8.31 19.63
C ALA A 16 -2.00 8.19 18.55
N GLY A 17 -2.16 8.87 17.42
CA GLY A 17 -1.21 8.83 16.32
C GLY A 17 -1.81 8.18 15.05
N PRO A 18 -1.00 8.00 14.03
CA PRO A 18 -1.52 7.42 12.78
C PRO A 18 -1.84 5.94 12.93
N GLU A 19 -2.89 5.51 12.24
CA GLU A 19 -3.21 4.10 12.04
C GLU A 19 -3.08 3.79 10.57
N TYR A 20 -2.60 2.60 10.27
CA TYR A 20 -2.29 2.15 8.91
C TYR A 20 -3.25 1.06 8.48
N LEU A 21 -3.68 1.13 7.24
CA LEU A 21 -4.55 0.12 6.65
C LEU A 21 -3.72 -1.02 6.07
N LEU A 22 -3.94 -2.21 6.56
CA LEU A 22 -3.34 -3.42 6.01
C LEU A 22 -4.41 -4.32 5.43
N LEU A 23 -4.09 -4.96 4.33
CA LEU A 23 -4.95 -5.94 3.67
C LEU A 23 -4.37 -7.33 3.82
N ARG A 24 -5.23 -8.31 4.07
CA ARG A 24 -4.83 -9.70 4.10
C ARG A 24 -5.08 -10.33 2.75
N TYR A 25 -4.00 -10.78 2.13
CA TYR A 25 -4.05 -11.44 0.83
C TYR A 25 -4.47 -12.89 0.96
N GLY A 26 -4.93 -13.49 -0.14
CA GLY A 26 -5.46 -14.84 -0.15
C GLY A 26 -4.56 -15.92 0.43
N GLY A 27 -3.23 -15.74 0.38
CA GLY A 27 -2.28 -16.66 1.01
C GLY A 27 -2.05 -16.43 2.49
N GLY A 28 -2.73 -15.46 3.09
CA GLY A 28 -2.59 -15.15 4.51
C GLY A 28 -1.55 -14.08 4.82
N ASN A 29 -0.87 -13.54 3.81
CA ASN A 29 0.10 -12.47 3.98
C ASN A 29 -0.60 -11.12 4.11
N TRP A 30 0.01 -10.20 4.85
CA TRP A 30 -0.51 -8.86 5.07
C TRP A 30 0.39 -7.83 4.41
N GLY A 31 -0.23 -6.87 3.76
CA GLY A 31 0.51 -5.79 3.08
C GLY A 31 -0.40 -4.64 2.69
N PHE A 32 0.07 -3.82 1.75
CA PHE A 32 -0.61 -2.60 1.32
C PHE A 32 -1.34 -2.81 -0.01
N PRO A 33 -2.38 -2.00 -0.28
CA PRO A 33 -3.01 -2.05 -1.59
C PRO A 33 -2.02 -1.67 -2.69
N LYS A 34 -1.99 -2.46 -3.75
CA LYS A 34 -1.11 -2.26 -4.89
C LYS A 34 -1.59 -3.09 -6.07
N GLY A 35 -1.13 -2.75 -7.26
CA GLY A 35 -1.39 -3.53 -8.45
C GLY A 35 -0.65 -3.00 -9.66
N HIS A 36 -0.83 -3.65 -10.78
CA HIS A 36 -0.11 -3.36 -12.01
C HIS A 36 -0.42 -1.95 -12.54
N VAL A 37 0.61 -1.27 -13.00
CA VAL A 37 0.45 -0.01 -13.73
C VAL A 37 -0.02 -0.35 -15.14
N GLU A 38 -1.15 0.23 -15.55
CA GLU A 38 -1.74 -0.02 -16.85
C GLU A 38 -1.18 0.94 -17.89
N ALA A 39 -1.28 0.55 -19.16
CA ALA A 39 -0.80 1.38 -20.26
C ALA A 39 -1.46 2.76 -20.22
N GLY A 40 -0.64 3.80 -20.33
CA GLY A 40 -1.12 5.19 -20.30
C GLY A 40 -1.35 5.76 -18.90
N GLU A 41 -1.20 4.95 -17.88
CA GLU A 41 -1.35 5.37 -16.48
C GLU A 41 -0.03 5.86 -15.90
N THR A 42 -0.08 6.94 -15.10
CA THR A 42 1.08 7.28 -14.26
C THR A 42 1.09 6.37 -13.03
N ASP A 43 2.21 6.32 -12.33
CA ASP A 43 2.31 5.55 -11.09
C ASP A 43 1.31 6.05 -10.04
N VAL A 44 1.15 7.38 -9.93
CA VAL A 44 0.18 7.97 -8.99
C VAL A 44 -1.24 7.53 -9.34
N GLN A 45 -1.60 7.58 -10.62
CA GLN A 45 -2.93 7.17 -11.07
C GLN A 45 -3.18 5.69 -10.77
N ALA A 46 -2.18 4.85 -11.01
CA ALA A 46 -2.28 3.42 -10.72
C ALA A 46 -2.47 3.17 -9.23
N ALA A 47 -1.67 3.85 -8.39
CA ALA A 47 -1.79 3.71 -6.95
C ALA A 47 -3.18 4.12 -6.45
N GLN A 48 -3.70 5.25 -6.91
CA GLN A 48 -5.02 5.72 -6.50
C GLN A 48 -6.14 4.79 -6.96
N ARG A 49 -6.02 4.28 -8.19
CA ARG A 49 -6.99 3.32 -8.72
C ARG A 49 -6.98 2.01 -7.93
N GLU A 50 -5.79 1.49 -7.64
CA GLU A 50 -5.66 0.24 -6.89
C GLU A 50 -6.19 0.40 -5.46
N VAL A 51 -5.93 1.53 -4.80
CA VAL A 51 -6.50 1.79 -3.49
C VAL A 51 -8.03 1.78 -3.57
N ALA A 52 -8.60 2.46 -4.56
CA ALA A 52 -10.06 2.50 -4.72
C ALA A 52 -10.64 1.11 -4.98
N GLU A 53 -10.01 0.33 -5.85
CA GLU A 53 -10.48 -1.01 -6.20
C GLU A 53 -10.37 -1.99 -5.03
N GLU A 54 -9.27 -1.93 -4.29
CA GLU A 54 -8.99 -2.91 -3.25
C GLU A 54 -9.59 -2.58 -1.89
N THR A 55 -9.90 -1.32 -1.63
CA THR A 55 -10.39 -0.87 -0.33
C THR A 55 -11.74 -0.18 -0.36
N GLY A 56 -12.23 0.17 -1.54
CA GLY A 56 -13.45 0.96 -1.66
C GLY A 56 -13.27 2.45 -1.35
N ILE A 57 -12.08 2.87 -0.95
CA ILE A 57 -11.81 4.29 -0.66
C ILE A 57 -11.64 5.01 -1.99
N GLN A 58 -12.66 5.75 -2.41
CA GLN A 58 -12.68 6.40 -3.71
C GLN A 58 -11.62 7.50 -3.78
N VAL A 59 -11.16 7.79 -5.00
CA VAL A 59 -10.08 8.76 -5.22
C VAL A 59 -10.39 10.11 -4.55
N ALA A 60 -11.64 10.55 -4.57
CA ALA A 60 -12.06 11.80 -3.93
C ALA A 60 -11.85 11.81 -2.41
N ALA A 61 -11.76 10.64 -1.78
CA ALA A 61 -11.54 10.50 -0.33
C ALA A 61 -10.06 10.21 -0.01
N GLN A 62 -9.19 10.25 -1.00
CA GLN A 62 -7.75 10.00 -0.86
C GLN A 62 -7.00 11.32 -0.93
N LYS A 63 -6.23 11.62 0.10
CA LYS A 63 -5.32 12.76 0.08
C LYS A 63 -3.91 12.25 -0.13
N MET A 64 -3.38 12.47 -1.33
CA MET A 64 -2.00 12.10 -1.65
C MET A 64 -1.06 13.09 -0.98
N LEU A 65 -0.15 12.59 -0.12
CA LEU A 65 0.83 13.45 0.53
C LEU A 65 2.03 13.61 -0.40
N PRO A 66 2.38 14.85 -0.76
CA PRO A 66 3.53 15.09 -1.64
C PRO A 66 4.83 14.83 -0.90
N GLY A 67 5.85 14.44 -1.65
CA GLY A 67 7.20 14.28 -1.11
C GLY A 67 7.53 12.89 -0.64
N PHE A 68 6.58 11.97 -0.62
CA PHE A 68 6.86 10.58 -0.29
C PHE A 68 6.65 9.69 -1.50
N GLU A 69 7.71 9.03 -1.93
CA GLU A 69 7.64 7.86 -2.81
C GLU A 69 8.84 6.98 -2.50
N ASP A 70 8.61 5.69 -2.46
CA ASP A 70 9.66 4.72 -2.15
C ASP A 70 9.35 3.43 -2.90
N ASP A 71 10.40 2.74 -3.29
CA ASP A 71 10.28 1.56 -4.13
C ASP A 71 10.75 0.33 -3.37
N THR A 72 10.11 -0.80 -3.66
CA THR A 72 10.64 -2.10 -3.30
C THR A 72 10.58 -3.01 -4.52
N ASP A 73 11.40 -4.03 -4.53
CA ASP A 73 11.42 -4.98 -5.62
C ASP A 73 11.49 -6.40 -5.08
N TYR A 74 11.05 -7.34 -5.88
CA TYR A 74 11.19 -8.74 -5.58
C TYR A 74 11.17 -9.57 -6.85
N ARG A 75 11.63 -10.80 -6.75
CA ARG A 75 11.72 -11.73 -7.87
C ARG A 75 10.96 -12.99 -7.54
N PHE A 76 10.32 -13.54 -8.57
CA PHE A 76 9.62 -14.80 -8.43
C PHE A 76 9.59 -15.49 -9.80
N ARG A 77 9.26 -16.78 -9.79
CA ARG A 77 9.12 -17.54 -11.03
C ARG A 77 7.65 -17.72 -11.38
N ARG A 78 7.35 -17.48 -12.65
CA ARG A 78 6.05 -17.81 -13.22
C ARG A 78 6.33 -18.90 -14.25
N GLY A 79 6.12 -20.16 -13.87
CA GLY A 79 6.58 -21.29 -14.66
C GLY A 79 8.11 -21.31 -14.74
N HIS A 80 8.66 -21.20 -15.94
CA HIS A 80 10.10 -21.14 -16.15
C HIS A 80 10.64 -19.72 -16.29
N VAL A 81 9.78 -18.73 -16.25
CA VAL A 81 10.18 -17.32 -16.44
C VAL A 81 10.49 -16.69 -15.10
N LEU A 82 11.69 -16.10 -14.98
CA LEU A 82 12.03 -15.26 -13.85
C LEU A 82 11.38 -13.89 -14.03
N VAL A 83 10.58 -13.49 -13.07
CA VAL A 83 9.90 -12.19 -13.07
C VAL A 83 10.53 -11.30 -12.02
N GLU A 84 10.94 -10.10 -12.43
CA GLU A 84 11.37 -9.04 -11.51
C GLU A 84 10.25 -8.02 -11.42
N LYS A 85 9.75 -7.77 -10.22
CA LYS A 85 8.67 -6.82 -10.01
C LYS A 85 9.15 -5.65 -9.17
N ASP A 86 8.98 -4.45 -9.72
CA ASP A 86 9.20 -3.20 -8.99
C ASP A 86 7.84 -2.66 -8.54
N VAL A 87 7.76 -2.25 -7.29
CA VAL A 87 6.54 -1.64 -6.74
C VAL A 87 6.90 -0.28 -6.18
N ARG A 88 6.23 0.76 -6.68
CA ARG A 88 6.37 2.11 -6.14
C ARG A 88 5.22 2.41 -5.20
N PHE A 89 5.55 2.83 -3.99
CA PHE A 89 4.57 3.17 -2.96
C PHE A 89 4.53 4.67 -2.72
N PHE A 90 3.31 5.17 -2.68
CA PHE A 90 2.99 6.54 -2.27
C PHE A 90 2.38 6.53 -0.88
N LEU A 91 2.07 7.71 -0.35
CA LEU A 91 1.47 7.85 0.96
C LEU A 91 0.15 8.58 0.81
N ILE A 92 -0.92 7.95 1.26
CA ILE A 92 -2.28 8.49 1.13
C ILE A 92 -2.93 8.57 2.49
N GLU A 93 -3.42 9.76 2.83
CA GLU A 93 -4.28 9.94 4.00
C GLU A 93 -5.72 9.70 3.57
N SER A 94 -6.38 8.76 4.21
CA SER A 94 -7.77 8.45 3.90
C SER A 94 -8.69 9.39 4.64
N GLN A 95 -9.75 9.86 3.94
CA GLN A 95 -10.82 10.63 4.54
C GLN A 95 -11.96 9.73 5.04
N SER A 96 -11.82 8.42 4.88
CA SER A 96 -12.83 7.45 5.30
C SER A 96 -12.18 6.26 5.98
N ARG A 97 -12.79 5.79 7.06
CA ARG A 97 -12.40 4.54 7.73
C ARG A 97 -13.11 3.32 7.14
N ASP A 98 -14.14 3.55 6.34
CA ASP A 98 -14.94 2.47 5.77
C ASP A 98 -14.16 1.78 4.65
N VAL A 99 -14.02 0.47 4.77
CA VAL A 99 -13.29 -0.35 3.82
C VAL A 99 -14.19 -1.48 3.33
N THR A 100 -14.25 -1.63 2.01
CA THR A 100 -14.90 -2.76 1.37
C THR A 100 -13.83 -3.45 0.53
N ILE A 101 -13.31 -4.58 1.02
CA ILE A 101 -12.22 -5.27 0.34
C ILE A 101 -12.71 -5.98 -0.92
N SER A 102 -11.81 -6.07 -1.90
CA SER A 102 -12.08 -6.85 -3.10
C SER A 102 -12.03 -8.35 -2.78
N HIS A 103 -12.53 -9.16 -3.71
CA HIS A 103 -12.53 -10.62 -3.55
C HIS A 103 -11.11 -11.22 -3.52
N GLU A 104 -10.10 -10.45 -3.87
CA GLU A 104 -8.70 -10.89 -3.82
C GLU A 104 -8.15 -10.88 -2.40
N HIS A 105 -8.86 -10.27 -1.46
CA HIS A 105 -8.41 -10.11 -0.08
C HIS A 105 -9.38 -10.81 0.86
N SER A 106 -8.84 -11.34 1.95
CA SER A 106 -9.62 -12.09 2.96
C SER A 106 -9.83 -11.30 4.24
N GLY A 107 -9.29 -10.09 4.34
CA GLY A 107 -9.49 -9.26 5.52
C GLY A 107 -8.75 -7.95 5.41
N PHE A 108 -8.98 -7.08 6.40
CA PHE A 108 -8.27 -5.82 6.54
C PHE A 108 -8.20 -5.44 8.00
N ALA A 109 -7.27 -4.54 8.31
CA ALA A 109 -7.16 -4.00 9.66
C ALA A 109 -6.57 -2.60 9.61
N TRP A 110 -7.09 -1.71 10.47
CA TRP A 110 -6.48 -0.43 10.77
C TRP A 110 -5.66 -0.62 12.03
N LEU A 111 -4.36 -0.42 11.98
CA LEU A 111 -3.47 -0.71 13.11
C LEU A 111 -2.53 0.46 13.38
N PRO A 112 -2.26 0.76 14.66
CA PRO A 112 -1.17 1.67 15.02
C PRO A 112 0.16 1.13 14.50
N TYR A 113 1.17 1.97 14.48
CA TYR A 113 2.45 1.66 13.84
C TYR A 113 3.09 0.36 14.35
N GLY A 114 3.22 0.19 15.65
CA GLY A 114 3.87 -1.01 16.21
C GLY A 114 3.21 -2.30 15.77
N PRO A 115 1.90 -2.48 16.04
CA PRO A 115 1.18 -3.66 15.58
C PRO A 115 1.17 -3.82 14.06
N ALA A 116 1.08 -2.71 13.31
CA ALA A 116 1.13 -2.76 11.85
C ALA A 116 2.48 -3.31 11.38
N LEU A 117 3.57 -2.81 11.94
CA LEU A 117 4.91 -3.23 11.57
C LEU A 117 5.12 -4.72 11.84
N GLU A 118 4.59 -5.22 12.96
CA GLU A 118 4.65 -6.65 13.28
C GLU A 118 3.83 -7.49 12.30
N ARG A 119 2.68 -6.97 11.84
CA ARG A 119 1.74 -7.71 10.99
C ARG A 119 2.21 -7.83 9.55
N VAL A 120 2.86 -6.79 9.01
CA VAL A 120 3.32 -6.79 7.62
C VAL A 120 4.26 -7.96 7.37
N SER A 121 3.97 -8.74 6.32
CA SER A 121 4.56 -10.07 6.15
C SER A 121 5.98 -10.08 5.59
N PHE A 122 6.39 -9.06 4.83
CA PHE A 122 7.66 -9.10 4.11
C PHE A 122 8.52 -7.90 4.43
N GLU A 123 9.85 -8.07 4.29
CA GLU A 123 10.84 -7.04 4.62
C GLU A 123 10.69 -5.78 3.77
N GLY A 124 10.43 -5.93 2.46
CA GLY A 124 10.27 -4.78 1.57
C GLY A 124 9.15 -3.84 2.03
N PRO A 125 7.90 -4.33 2.11
CA PRO A 125 6.80 -3.53 2.65
C PRO A 125 7.03 -3.04 4.08
N ARG A 126 7.69 -3.82 4.92
CA ARG A 126 8.01 -3.40 6.29
C ARG A 126 8.92 -2.18 6.27
N ARG A 127 9.95 -2.18 5.44
CA ARG A 127 10.84 -1.04 5.26
C ARG A 127 10.07 0.18 4.74
N ILE A 128 9.15 -0.02 3.81
CA ILE A 128 8.29 1.04 3.29
C ILE A 128 7.46 1.67 4.42
N LEU A 129 6.87 0.84 5.29
CA LEU A 129 6.08 1.32 6.42
C LEU A 129 6.94 2.16 7.38
N GLN A 130 8.16 1.70 7.66
CA GLN A 130 9.08 2.45 8.51
C GLN A 130 9.39 3.83 7.92
N ALA A 131 9.65 3.89 6.62
CA ALA A 131 9.93 5.14 5.93
C ALA A 131 8.71 6.06 5.94
N ALA A 132 7.52 5.53 5.69
CA ALA A 132 6.28 6.30 5.70
C ALA A 132 5.99 6.88 7.09
N HIS A 133 6.16 6.07 8.13
CA HIS A 133 5.92 6.51 9.49
C HIS A 133 6.87 7.65 9.89
N SER A 134 8.16 7.51 9.57
CA SER A 134 9.14 8.57 9.80
C SER A 134 8.75 9.85 9.06
N PHE A 135 8.30 9.71 7.81
CA PHE A 135 7.88 10.86 7.01
C PHE A 135 6.70 11.58 7.68
N ILE A 136 5.69 10.84 8.13
CA ILE A 136 4.52 11.42 8.79
C ILE A 136 4.91 12.15 10.06
N LEU A 137 5.77 11.54 10.88
CA LEU A 137 6.19 12.15 12.15
C LEU A 137 6.98 13.43 11.96
N ASN A 138 7.61 13.62 10.80
CA ASN A 138 8.40 14.81 10.49
C ASN A 138 7.62 15.90 9.75
N LEU A 139 6.33 15.67 9.47
CA LEU A 139 5.47 16.68 8.88
C LEU A 139 5.09 17.74 9.91
N ARG A 140 5.01 18.98 9.44
CA ARG A 140 4.62 20.12 10.28
C ARG A 140 3.29 20.68 9.85
#